data_94b08bc3d6defba18c038e08a02f5330
#
_entry.id   94b08bc3d6defba18c038e08a02f5330
#
_cell.length_a   1.000
_cell.length_b   1.000
_cell.length_c   1.000
_cell.angle_alpha   90.00
_cell.angle_beta   90.00
_cell.angle_gamma   90.00
#
_symmetry.space_group_name_H-M   'P 1'
#
loop_
_entity.id
_entity.type
_entity.pdbx_description
1 polymer ?
#
loop_
_entity_poly.entity_id
_entity_poly.type
_entity_poly.pdbx_seq_one_letter_code
_entity_poly.pdbx_strand_id
1 'polypeptide(L)'
;MHVYKQKDNTYKYEIEISNPQVAMYNIQAIAVDQEVDSNNSVYPCLGLLGDDADMQYNMIPYQAYGKKGFISGFVLDSISKSDQFSINVMVTWKDASLRNTSRVFFNCNYAQEKGDNANGVKETSDSGQSKVH
;
A
#
# COMPACT_ATOMS: atom_id res chain seq x y z
N MET A 1 -5.59 1.60 -6.14
CA MET A 1 -5.53 2.77 -5.25
C MET A 1 -6.82 3.55 -5.37
N HIS A 2 -7.42 3.89 -4.27
CA HIS A 2 -8.60 4.73 -4.23
C HIS A 2 -8.19 6.12 -3.77
N VAL A 3 -8.76 7.14 -4.41
CA VAL A 3 -8.41 8.52 -4.09
C VAL A 3 -9.68 9.31 -3.86
N TYR A 4 -9.68 10.09 -2.79
CA TYR A 4 -10.83 10.89 -2.38
C TYR A 4 -10.40 12.35 -2.26
N LYS A 5 -11.08 13.24 -2.97
CA LYS A 5 -10.82 14.66 -2.81
C LYS A 5 -11.50 15.14 -1.53
N GLN A 6 -10.77 15.87 -0.70
CA GLN A 6 -11.28 16.37 0.55
C GLN A 6 -11.68 17.83 0.44
N LYS A 7 -12.36 18.33 1.45
CA LYS A 7 -12.89 19.70 1.42
C LYS A 7 -11.80 20.76 1.39
N ASP A 8 -10.64 20.44 1.92
CA ASP A 8 -9.52 21.39 1.96
C ASP A 8 -8.63 21.29 0.74
N ASN A 9 -9.12 20.64 -0.31
CA ASN A 9 -8.38 20.45 -1.57
C ASN A 9 -7.17 19.54 -1.45
N THR A 10 -7.14 18.72 -0.43
CA THR A 10 -6.17 17.64 -0.38
C THR A 10 -6.82 16.37 -0.93
N TYR A 11 -6.00 15.36 -1.15
CA TYR A 11 -6.45 14.09 -1.71
C TYR A 11 -6.00 12.97 -0.80
N LYS A 12 -6.96 12.26 -0.23
CA LYS A 12 -6.65 11.08 0.58
C LYS A 12 -6.54 9.88 -0.35
N TYR A 13 -5.47 9.12 -0.23
CA TYR A 13 -5.34 7.91 -1.01
C TYR A 13 -5.28 6.69 -0.10
N GLU A 14 -5.77 5.58 -0.62
CA GLU A 14 -5.77 4.30 0.07
C GLU A 14 -5.27 3.24 -0.91
N ILE A 15 -4.26 2.50 -0.50
CA ILE A 15 -3.72 1.40 -1.30
C ILE A 15 -4.00 0.13 -0.54
N GLU A 16 -4.88 -0.70 -1.07
CA GLU A 16 -5.25 -1.94 -0.44
C GLU A 16 -4.44 -3.09 -1.01
N ILE A 17 -3.88 -3.90 -0.14
CA ILE A 17 -3.14 -5.09 -0.52
C ILE A 17 -3.83 -6.27 0.14
N SER A 18 -4.32 -7.18 -0.68
CA SER A 18 -5.12 -8.30 -0.22
C SER A 18 -5.03 -9.45 -1.21
N ASN A 19 -5.69 -10.54 -0.91
CA ASN A 19 -5.79 -11.70 -1.79
C ASN A 19 -4.43 -12.24 -2.21
N PRO A 20 -3.59 -12.65 -1.25
CA PRO A 20 -2.26 -13.16 -1.61
C PRO A 20 -2.40 -14.46 -2.40
N GLN A 21 -1.51 -14.65 -3.36
CA GLN A 21 -1.46 -15.89 -4.12
C GLN A 21 -0.46 -16.88 -3.53
N VAL A 22 0.36 -16.42 -2.62
CA VAL A 22 1.30 -17.27 -1.90
C VAL A 22 1.22 -16.92 -0.43
N ALA A 23 1.69 -17.81 0.41
CA ALA A 23 1.77 -17.52 1.85
C ALA A 23 2.83 -16.48 2.10
N MET A 24 2.49 -15.47 2.88
CA MET A 24 3.35 -14.33 3.16
C MET A 24 3.47 -14.17 4.66
N TYR A 25 4.70 -14.22 5.17
CA TYR A 25 4.96 -14.12 6.60
C TYR A 25 5.84 -12.90 6.89
N ASN A 26 5.63 -12.32 8.05
CA ASN A 26 6.41 -11.16 8.50
C ASN A 26 6.39 -10.06 7.45
N ILE A 27 5.21 -9.67 7.04
CA ILE A 27 5.03 -8.68 5.97
C ILE A 27 5.46 -7.32 6.47
N GLN A 28 6.21 -6.62 5.64
CA GLN A 28 6.55 -5.22 5.85
C GLN A 28 6.22 -4.46 4.58
N ALA A 29 5.70 -3.27 4.73
CA ALA A 29 5.30 -2.48 3.57
C ALA A 29 5.49 -1.00 3.85
N ILE A 30 5.79 -0.25 2.81
CA ILE A 30 5.87 1.20 2.90
C ILE A 30 5.43 1.80 1.57
N ALA A 31 4.70 2.90 1.65
CA ALA A 31 4.28 3.65 0.48
C ALA A 31 4.88 5.04 0.56
N VAL A 32 5.58 5.47 -0.48
CA VAL A 32 6.30 6.74 -0.49
C VAL A 32 5.82 7.58 -1.66
N ASP A 33 5.40 8.81 -1.36
CA ASP A 33 5.02 9.78 -2.37
C ASP A 33 6.28 10.42 -2.90
N GLN A 34 6.51 10.32 -4.19
CA GLN A 34 7.72 10.83 -4.82
C GLN A 34 7.84 12.35 -4.78
N GLU A 35 6.71 13.04 -4.65
CA GLU A 35 6.70 14.50 -4.71
C GLU A 35 6.90 15.16 -3.36
N VAL A 36 6.98 14.40 -2.29
CA VAL A 36 7.03 14.94 -0.95
C VAL A 36 8.44 14.97 -0.43
N ASP A 37 8.81 16.06 0.26
CA ASP A 37 10.11 16.16 0.90
C ASP A 37 10.23 15.12 1.99
N SER A 38 11.18 14.24 1.86
CA SER A 38 11.31 13.13 2.78
C SER A 38 11.73 13.54 4.18
N ASN A 39 12.26 14.74 4.35
CA ASN A 39 12.74 15.15 5.66
C ASN A 39 11.64 15.37 6.67
N ASN A 40 10.45 15.73 6.20
CA ASN A 40 9.34 16.04 7.09
C ASN A 40 8.11 15.20 6.83
N SER A 41 8.25 14.13 6.07
CA SER A 41 7.10 13.35 5.65
C SER A 41 6.92 12.13 6.52
N VAL A 42 5.67 11.79 6.75
CA VAL A 42 5.31 10.55 7.42
C VAL A 42 4.69 9.66 6.36
N TYR A 43 5.28 8.53 6.16
CA TYR A 43 4.83 7.60 5.13
C TYR A 43 4.05 6.46 5.75
N PRO A 44 2.93 6.05 5.16
CA PRO A 44 2.20 4.90 5.67
C PRO A 44 3.04 3.64 5.51
N CYS A 45 3.04 2.85 6.55
CA CYS A 45 3.82 1.61 6.54
C CYS A 45 3.16 0.56 7.42
N LEU A 46 3.59 -0.67 7.23
CA LEU A 46 3.15 -1.81 8.02
C LEU A 46 4.38 -2.60 8.43
N GLY A 47 4.50 -2.89 9.72
CA GLY A 47 5.54 -3.77 10.21
C GLY A 47 6.95 -3.19 10.26
N LEU A 48 7.10 -1.90 10.01
CA LEU A 48 8.41 -1.29 9.95
C LEU A 48 8.75 -0.37 11.10
N LEU A 49 7.79 0.36 11.62
CA LEU A 49 8.05 1.41 12.59
C LEU A 49 7.07 1.36 13.75
N GLY A 50 7.47 1.95 14.86
CA GLY A 50 6.62 2.09 16.02
C GLY A 50 6.29 0.74 16.63
N ASP A 51 5.11 0.65 17.18
CA ASP A 51 4.68 -0.60 17.80
C ASP A 51 4.54 -1.71 16.78
N ASP A 52 4.36 -1.35 15.51
CA ASP A 52 4.23 -2.35 14.45
C ASP A 52 5.51 -3.12 14.20
N ALA A 53 6.67 -2.57 14.57
CA ALA A 53 7.94 -3.21 14.25
C ALA A 53 8.08 -4.57 14.89
N ASP A 54 7.46 -4.78 16.04
CA ASP A 54 7.52 -6.06 16.74
C ASP A 54 6.37 -6.98 16.42
N MET A 55 5.41 -6.51 15.62
CA MET A 55 4.26 -7.32 15.26
C MET A 55 4.57 -8.15 14.05
N GLN A 56 3.99 -9.31 13.97
CA GLN A 56 4.10 -10.15 12.80
C GLN A 56 2.79 -10.13 12.05
N TYR A 57 2.85 -9.68 10.80
CA TYR A 57 1.68 -9.64 9.94
C TYR A 57 1.85 -10.71 8.87
N ASN A 58 0.88 -11.60 8.78
CA ASN A 58 0.93 -12.72 7.86
C ASN A 58 -0.35 -12.80 7.06
N MET A 59 -0.23 -13.20 5.81
CA MET A 59 -1.38 -13.48 4.95
C MET A 59 -1.16 -14.81 4.27
N ILE A 60 -2.22 -15.59 4.13
CA ILE A 60 -2.13 -16.82 3.36
C ILE A 60 -3.31 -16.87 2.39
N PRO A 61 -3.15 -17.58 1.26
CA PRO A 61 -4.28 -17.79 0.37
C PRO A 61 -5.38 -18.53 1.13
N TYR A 62 -6.62 -18.20 0.82
CA TYR A 62 -7.79 -18.81 1.43
C TYR A 62 -7.92 -18.55 2.91
N GLN A 63 -7.13 -17.73 3.45
CA GLN A 63 -7.24 -17.13 4.64
C GLN A 63 -7.31 -17.81 5.92
N ALA A 64 -6.95 -17.20 6.99
CA ALA A 64 -6.98 -17.79 8.32
C ALA A 64 -7.75 -16.84 9.23
N TYR A 65 -9.05 -16.87 9.12
CA TYR A 65 -9.89 -15.97 9.86
C TYR A 65 -9.73 -16.16 11.35
N GLY A 66 -9.62 -15.04 12.04
CA GLY A 66 -9.57 -15.06 13.48
C GLY A 66 -8.31 -15.60 14.08
N LYS A 67 -7.35 -16.00 13.27
CA LYS A 67 -6.11 -16.52 13.78
C LYS A 67 -5.18 -15.37 14.11
N LYS A 68 -4.61 -15.40 15.29
CA LYS A 68 -3.73 -14.33 15.73
C LYS A 68 -2.53 -14.23 14.79
N GLY A 69 -2.22 -13.01 14.37
CA GLY A 69 -1.08 -12.80 13.49
C GLY A 69 -1.41 -12.93 12.01
N PHE A 70 -2.64 -13.34 11.68
CA PHE A 70 -3.04 -13.45 10.28
C PHE A 70 -4.08 -12.39 9.95
N ILE A 71 -3.92 -11.75 8.79
CA ILE A 71 -4.82 -10.71 8.31
C ILE A 71 -5.28 -11.06 6.91
N SER A 72 -6.43 -10.55 6.52
CA SER A 72 -6.96 -10.79 5.18
C SER A 72 -6.43 -9.79 4.17
N GLY A 73 -5.88 -8.69 4.64
CA GLY A 73 -5.33 -7.65 3.80
C GLY A 73 -4.98 -6.46 4.66
N PHE A 74 -4.37 -5.45 4.05
CA PHE A 74 -4.06 -4.23 4.76
C PHE A 74 -4.14 -3.04 3.80
N VAL A 75 -4.24 -1.85 4.39
CA VAL A 75 -4.37 -0.62 3.64
C VAL A 75 -3.25 0.32 4.07
N LEU A 76 -2.58 0.90 3.09
CA LEU A 76 -1.63 1.98 3.33
C LEU A 76 -2.32 3.26 2.85
N ASP A 77 -2.50 4.22 3.75
CA ASP A 77 -3.22 5.43 3.38
C ASP A 77 -2.50 6.67 3.88
N SER A 78 -2.66 7.74 3.15
CA SER A 78 -2.14 9.04 3.54
C SER A 78 -2.80 10.11 2.68
N ILE A 79 -2.27 11.32 2.74
CA ILE A 79 -2.87 12.48 2.09
C ILE A 79 -1.82 13.13 1.20
N SER A 80 -2.21 13.49 0.00
CA SER A 80 -1.39 14.28 -0.91
C SER A 80 -2.00 15.67 -1.04
N LYS A 81 -1.15 16.66 -1.17
CA LYS A 81 -1.60 18.04 -1.41
C LYS A 81 -1.74 18.33 -2.89
N SER A 82 -1.29 17.46 -3.75
CA SER A 82 -1.32 17.66 -5.19
C SER A 82 -2.45 16.84 -5.80
N ASP A 83 -3.02 17.33 -6.90
CA ASP A 83 -4.00 16.59 -7.66
C ASP A 83 -3.35 15.64 -8.68
N GLN A 84 -2.03 15.58 -8.67
CA GLN A 84 -1.28 14.60 -9.44
C GLN A 84 -0.18 14.10 -8.55
N PHE A 85 -0.10 12.80 -8.37
CA PHE A 85 0.95 12.24 -7.54
C PHE A 85 1.22 10.80 -7.92
N SER A 86 2.38 10.34 -7.50
CA SER A 86 2.84 8.99 -7.76
C SER A 86 3.35 8.39 -6.47
N ILE A 87 2.84 7.23 -6.13
CA ILE A 87 3.19 6.55 -4.90
C ILE A 87 3.98 5.29 -5.24
N ASN A 88 5.16 5.18 -4.69
CA ASN A 88 5.97 3.97 -4.81
C ASN A 88 5.72 3.10 -3.60
N VAL A 89 5.42 1.86 -3.83
CA VAL A 89 5.11 0.91 -2.76
C VAL A 89 6.13 -0.22 -2.81
N MET A 90 6.63 -0.58 -1.66
CA MET A 90 7.48 -1.75 -1.50
C MET A 90 6.84 -2.67 -0.47
N VAL A 91 6.72 -3.94 -0.80
CA VAL A 91 6.23 -4.95 0.12
C VAL A 91 7.25 -6.06 0.17
N THR A 92 7.61 -6.46 1.39
CA THR A 92 8.51 -7.60 1.58
C THR A 92 7.84 -8.61 2.47
N TRP A 93 8.19 -9.87 2.29
CA TRP A 93 7.66 -10.92 3.13
C TRP A 93 8.61 -12.12 3.11
N LYS A 94 8.40 -13.02 4.07
CA LYS A 94 9.16 -14.26 4.13
C LYS A 94 8.26 -15.44 3.77
N ASP A 95 8.87 -16.49 3.26
CA ASP A 95 8.11 -17.72 2.99
C ASP A 95 7.85 -18.48 4.27
N ALA A 96 7.18 -19.61 4.18
CA ALA A 96 6.80 -20.39 5.34
C ALA A 96 8.00 -20.89 6.14
N SER A 97 9.14 -21.06 5.51
CA SER A 97 10.35 -21.48 6.22
C SER A 97 11.01 -20.32 6.96
N LEU A 98 10.59 -19.09 6.70
CA LEU A 98 11.16 -17.85 7.23
C LEU A 98 12.62 -17.65 6.82
N ARG A 99 13.08 -18.36 5.80
CA ARG A 99 14.46 -18.25 5.34
C ARG A 99 14.61 -17.37 4.14
N ASN A 100 13.60 -17.34 3.28
CA ASN A 100 13.69 -16.60 2.03
C ASN A 100 12.82 -15.37 2.12
N THR A 101 13.38 -14.24 1.68
CA THR A 101 12.66 -12.98 1.65
C THR A 101 12.32 -12.64 0.21
N SER A 102 11.07 -12.32 -0.03
CA SER A 102 10.61 -11.85 -1.33
C SER A 102 10.25 -10.38 -1.23
N ARG A 103 10.30 -9.71 -2.37
CA ARG A 103 10.04 -8.28 -2.40
C ARG A 103 9.35 -7.93 -3.70
N VAL A 104 8.40 -7.02 -3.62
CA VAL A 104 7.76 -6.48 -4.80
C VAL A 104 7.72 -4.97 -4.69
N PHE A 105 7.93 -4.32 -5.83
CA PHE A 105 7.79 -2.89 -5.94
C PHE A 105 6.72 -2.61 -6.97
N PHE A 106 5.89 -1.62 -6.69
CA PHE A 106 4.95 -1.15 -7.70
C PHE A 106 4.68 0.32 -7.51
N ASN A 107 4.12 0.93 -8.54
CA ASN A 107 3.87 2.35 -8.55
C ASN A 107 2.40 2.58 -8.85
N CYS A 108 1.80 3.49 -8.08
CA CYS A 108 0.42 3.88 -8.27
C CYS A 108 0.39 5.36 -8.63
N ASN A 109 -0.26 5.68 -9.73
CA ASN A 109 -0.32 7.06 -10.22
C ASN A 109 -1.75 7.56 -10.16
N TYR A 110 -1.87 8.83 -9.84
CA TYR A 110 -3.16 9.50 -9.85
C TYR A 110 -3.04 10.85 -10.53
N ALA A 111 -3.99 11.16 -11.38
CA ALA A 111 -4.12 12.48 -11.96
C ALA A 111 -5.60 12.75 -12.15
N GLN A 112 -6.07 13.87 -11.61
CA GLN A 112 -7.45 14.24 -11.79
C GLN A 112 -7.65 14.74 -13.22
N GLU A 113 -8.67 14.23 -13.90
CA GLU A 113 -8.95 14.65 -15.26
C GLU A 113 -9.66 15.98 -15.25
N LYS A 114 -9.21 16.86 -16.13
CA LYS A 114 -9.81 18.17 -16.22
C LYS A 114 -11.05 18.14 -17.07
N GLY A 115 -12.00 18.95 -16.71
CA GLY A 115 -13.16 19.15 -17.55
C GLY A 115 -14.13 18.05 -17.56
N ASP A 116 -13.87 17.01 -16.86
CA ASP A 116 -14.73 15.94 -16.78
C ASP A 116 -15.53 15.98 -15.61
N ASN A 117 -16.17 14.98 -15.26
CA ASN A 117 -16.92 14.97 -14.05
C ASN A 117 -15.97 14.83 -12.92
N ALA A 118 -16.46 15.00 -11.77
CA ALA A 118 -15.66 14.98 -10.59
C ALA A 118 -15.05 13.63 -10.31
N ASN A 119 -15.51 12.65 -11.02
CA ASN A 119 -15.00 11.31 -10.80
C ASN A 119 -14.07 10.86 -11.89
N GLY A 120 -13.56 11.78 -12.66
CA GLY A 120 -12.62 11.43 -13.70
C GLY A 120 -11.28 11.06 -13.13
N VAL A 121 -11.22 9.94 -12.46
CA VAL A 121 -10.01 9.48 -11.83
C VAL A 121 -9.35 8.48 -12.73
N LYS A 122 -8.06 8.65 -12.96
CA LYS A 122 -7.28 7.67 -13.60
C LYS A 122 -6.44 6.99 -12.61
N GLU A 123 -6.63 5.71 -12.44
CA GLU A 123 -5.83 4.89 -11.56
C GLU A 123 -5.04 3.94 -12.40
N THR A 124 -3.72 4.02 -12.36
CA THR A 124 -2.89 3.05 -13.06
C THR A 124 -1.93 2.42 -12.09
N SER A 125 -1.79 1.13 -12.19
CA SER A 125 -0.89 0.41 -11.35
C SER A 125 0.11 -0.24 -12.26
N ASP A 126 1.39 -0.02 -12.00
CA ASP A 126 2.36 -0.62 -12.69
C ASP A 126 2.59 -1.96 -12.34
N SER A 127 3.12 -2.67 -12.62
CA SER A 127 3.44 -3.91 -12.22
C SER A 127 2.41 -4.75 -11.89
N GLY A 128 1.54 -4.32 -12.19
CA GLY A 128 0.58 -5.00 -12.02
C GLY A 128 0.59 -6.15 -11.35
N GLN A 129 0.89 -6.08 -10.95
CA GLN A 129 0.94 -6.85 -10.38
C GLN A 129 1.09 -7.18 -9.46
N SER A 130 1.18 -6.84 -9.21
CA SER A 130 1.22 -6.96 -8.29
C SER A 130 1.11 -7.93 -7.76
N LYS A 131 1.42 -8.26 -7.69
CA LYS A 131 1.69 -9.07 -7.30
C LYS A 131 1.58 -9.52 -6.12
N VAL A 132 1.24 -8.89 -5.34
CA VAL A 132 0.98 -9.37 -4.10
C VAL A 132 -0.28 -10.04 -4.10
N HIS A 133 -0.85 -10.20 -5.07
CA HIS A 133 -2.08 -10.96 -5.01
C HIS A 133 -2.03 -12.14 -5.91
#